data_14007972501f264379b9ac78f7c1cc17
#
_entry.id   14007972501f264379b9ac78f7c1cc17
#
_cell.length_a   1.000
_cell.length_b   1.000
_cell.length_c   1.000
_cell.angle_alpha   90.00
_cell.angle_beta   90.00
_cell.angle_gamma   90.00
#
_symmetry.space_group_name_H-M   'P 1'
#
loop_
_entity.id
_entity.type
_entity.pdbx_description
1 polymer ?
#
loop_
_entity_poly.entity_id
_entity_poly.type
_entity_poly.pdbx_seq_one_letter_code
_entity_poly.pdbx_strand_id
1 'polypeptide(L)'
;MSDRRDSEKEKLSTLSDVAKFNYALKQFQTLIGKTVAQKREERLGMYIKDEDEIDYDKFYETVQTLFGPEVKDQDVKTFFRKISNNPDGRIEWCEIFGYFIVEGDALAAQLDEENMVFLVSRRQQITKAGVKRRDVIKCIAKVPQLDFTVTASQKGMLTIFNSQMRVLTSTNIADSSWVTGCDYLTQLKRVVAVTERTVVIWDYKSQGSCQDNCFIIKPMEHCLLCVCTVNLGDQLAKDDILMGDDGGHVNLFTVTSDDFGLKQSKAKKKSQLQVLDSRKFKNIKRKLHDDWVVKVKFISALNCFGSCSLDSVHSFVLDDLKRLEDSLPVREFSVPRGVNAFTYCGKANIIVTGGK
;
A
#
# COMPACT_ATOMS: atom_id res chain seq x y z
N MET A 1 38.57 -31.67 13.98
CA MET A 1 37.83 -30.59 13.28
C MET A 1 37.07 -31.09 12.06
N SER A 2 37.44 -32.18 11.45
CA SER A 2 36.76 -32.82 10.31
C SER A 2 35.39 -33.40 10.70
N ASP A 3 35.27 -34.15 11.78
CA ASP A 3 34.02 -34.81 12.20
C ASP A 3 32.82 -33.87 12.52
N ARG A 4 33.08 -32.64 12.93
CA ARG A 4 32.03 -31.68 13.17
C ARG A 4 31.41 -31.13 11.87
N ARG A 5 32.24 -30.96 10.82
CA ARG A 5 31.75 -30.45 9.51
C ARG A 5 30.93 -31.49 8.78
N ASP A 6 31.26 -32.76 8.91
CA ASP A 6 30.52 -33.83 8.23
C ASP A 6 29.17 -34.07 8.92
N SER A 7 29.07 -33.99 10.25
CA SER A 7 27.81 -34.05 11.00
C SER A 7 26.86 -32.85 10.71
N GLU A 8 27.40 -31.66 10.48
CA GLU A 8 26.60 -30.49 10.10
C GLU A 8 26.09 -30.56 8.66
N LYS A 9 26.90 -31.08 7.72
CA LYS A 9 26.49 -31.33 6.34
C LYS A 9 25.36 -32.36 6.24
N GLU A 10 25.40 -33.40 7.03
CA GLU A 10 24.38 -34.44 7.07
C GLU A 10 23.06 -33.92 7.64
N LYS A 11 23.11 -33.06 8.66
CA LYS A 11 21.92 -32.36 9.19
C LYS A 11 21.31 -31.35 8.21
N LEU A 12 22.14 -30.66 7.40
CA LEU A 12 21.65 -29.74 6.38
C LEU A 12 20.95 -30.46 5.22
N SER A 13 21.36 -31.67 4.86
CA SER A 13 20.76 -32.41 3.74
C SER A 13 19.31 -32.83 4.01
N THR A 14 18.91 -32.97 5.28
CA THR A 14 17.55 -33.37 5.70
C THR A 14 16.60 -32.20 5.93
N LEU A 15 17.08 -30.96 5.89
CA LEU A 15 16.25 -29.77 6.08
C LEU A 15 15.54 -29.37 4.78
N SER A 16 14.35 -28.79 4.92
CA SER A 16 13.68 -28.13 3.79
C SER A 16 14.54 -26.99 3.24
N ASP A 17 14.37 -26.61 1.97
CA ASP A 17 15.17 -25.56 1.33
C ASP A 17 15.04 -24.21 2.05
N VAL A 18 13.88 -23.93 2.66
CA VAL A 18 13.64 -22.75 3.51
C VAL A 18 14.47 -22.82 4.79
N ALA A 19 14.56 -23.99 5.42
CA ALA A 19 15.37 -24.15 6.63
C ALA A 19 16.87 -24.06 6.34
N LYS A 20 17.33 -24.56 5.19
CA LYS A 20 18.72 -24.39 4.70
C LYS A 20 19.05 -22.91 4.47
N PHE A 21 18.14 -22.17 3.84
CA PHE A 21 18.30 -20.75 3.62
C PHE A 21 18.38 -19.95 4.93
N ASN A 22 17.48 -20.21 5.88
CA ASN A 22 17.49 -19.56 7.20
C ASN A 22 18.74 -19.88 8.01
N TYR A 23 19.23 -21.11 7.93
CA TYR A 23 20.50 -21.51 8.57
C TYR A 23 21.68 -20.74 7.96
N ALA A 24 21.76 -20.69 6.64
CA ALA A 24 22.79 -19.95 5.92
C ALA A 24 22.76 -18.45 6.23
N LEU A 25 21.57 -17.86 6.28
CA LEU A 25 21.34 -16.45 6.66
C LEU A 25 21.86 -16.17 8.07
N LYS A 26 21.55 -17.03 9.03
CA LYS A 26 22.02 -16.90 10.42
C LYS A 26 23.52 -17.02 10.55
N GLN A 27 24.15 -17.91 9.77
CA GLN A 27 25.61 -18.03 9.72
C GLN A 27 26.25 -16.78 9.11
N PHE A 28 25.66 -16.24 8.04
CA PHE A 28 26.10 -14.99 7.39
C PHE A 28 26.03 -13.81 8.35
N GLN A 29 24.91 -13.62 9.06
CA GLN A 29 24.76 -12.59 10.10
C GLN A 29 25.78 -12.72 11.21
N THR A 30 26.09 -13.95 11.63
CA THR A 30 27.07 -14.22 12.70
C THR A 30 28.49 -13.88 12.26
N LEU A 31 28.85 -14.18 11.01
CA LEU A 31 30.18 -13.91 10.45
C LEU A 31 30.37 -12.39 10.24
N ILE A 32 29.38 -11.71 9.71
CA ILE A 32 29.39 -10.26 9.54
C ILE A 32 29.48 -9.58 10.92
N GLY A 33 28.67 -10.01 11.89
CA GLY A 33 28.71 -9.47 13.25
C GLY A 33 30.08 -9.64 13.93
N LYS A 34 30.75 -10.77 13.72
CA LYS A 34 32.13 -10.99 14.23
C LYS A 34 33.14 -10.08 13.54
N THR A 35 33.04 -9.90 12.23
CA THR A 35 33.95 -9.03 11.47
C THR A 35 33.82 -7.60 11.87
N VAL A 36 32.57 -7.12 12.08
CA VAL A 36 32.29 -5.76 12.58
C VAL A 36 32.75 -5.57 14.02
N ALA A 37 32.55 -6.55 14.90
CA ALA A 37 33.00 -6.49 16.29
C ALA A 37 34.52 -6.48 16.38
N GLN A 38 35.20 -7.32 15.60
CA GLN A 38 36.66 -7.41 15.55
C GLN A 38 37.29 -6.10 15.03
N LYS A 39 36.74 -5.51 13.98
CA LYS A 39 37.14 -4.21 13.46
C LYS A 39 36.85 -3.07 14.44
N ARG A 40 35.81 -3.18 15.26
CA ARG A 40 35.46 -2.17 16.28
C ARG A 40 36.43 -2.16 17.45
N GLU A 41 36.97 -3.32 17.84
CA GLU A 41 38.02 -3.42 18.87
C GLU A 41 39.36 -2.89 18.37
N GLU A 42 39.71 -3.11 17.10
CA GLU A 42 40.97 -2.61 16.50
C GLU A 42 40.93 -1.08 16.25
N ARG A 43 39.74 -0.44 16.22
CA ARG A 43 39.53 0.97 15.81
C ARG A 43 39.34 1.98 16.93
N LEU A 44 39.57 1.61 18.17
CA LEU A 44 39.47 2.58 19.30
C LEU A 44 40.47 3.73 19.25
N GLY A 45 41.21 3.93 18.16
CA GLY A 45 42.23 4.95 18.02
C GLY A 45 42.29 5.81 16.75
N MET A 46 41.47 5.56 15.71
CA MET A 46 41.61 6.35 14.46
C MET A 46 40.29 6.63 13.75
N TYR A 47 40.06 7.89 13.41
CA TYR A 47 39.03 8.36 12.48
C TYR A 47 39.35 7.83 11.08
N ILE A 48 38.50 6.94 10.51
CA ILE A 48 38.62 6.51 9.13
C ILE A 48 37.27 6.66 8.42
N LYS A 49 37.28 7.41 7.34
CA LYS A 49 36.11 7.89 6.60
C LYS A 49 35.73 7.02 5.39
N ASP A 50 36.49 5.98 5.01
CA ASP A 50 36.35 5.34 3.68
C ASP A 50 36.31 3.81 3.65
N GLU A 51 36.07 3.10 4.77
CA GLU A 51 36.09 1.63 4.76
C GLU A 51 34.73 0.94 5.06
N ASP A 52 33.63 1.61 4.97
CA ASP A 52 32.30 1.02 5.21
C ASP A 52 31.70 0.36 3.96
N GLU A 53 32.38 0.44 2.83
CA GLU A 53 31.97 -0.14 1.56
C GLU A 53 32.64 -1.49 1.28
N ILE A 54 31.87 -2.45 0.78
CA ILE A 54 32.33 -3.77 0.36
C ILE A 54 32.32 -3.82 -1.17
N ASP A 55 33.45 -4.14 -1.76
CA ASP A 55 33.55 -4.45 -3.18
C ASP A 55 33.03 -5.87 -3.50
N TYR A 56 32.86 -6.16 -4.78
CA TYR A 56 32.38 -7.45 -5.23
C TYR A 56 33.30 -8.61 -4.82
N ASP A 57 34.59 -8.42 -4.89
CA ASP A 57 35.58 -9.50 -4.62
C ASP A 57 35.53 -9.94 -3.15
N LYS A 58 35.47 -8.98 -2.24
CA LYS A 58 35.31 -9.24 -0.80
C LYS A 58 33.97 -9.89 -0.48
N PHE A 59 32.89 -9.45 -1.16
CA PHE A 59 31.58 -10.06 -1.03
C PHE A 59 31.58 -11.51 -1.51
N TYR A 60 32.19 -11.76 -2.67
CA TYR A 60 32.29 -13.09 -3.26
C TYR A 60 33.09 -14.06 -2.38
N GLU A 61 34.25 -13.65 -1.86
CA GLU A 61 35.03 -14.43 -0.91
C GLU A 61 34.24 -14.80 0.34
N THR A 62 33.47 -13.85 0.86
CA THR A 62 32.60 -14.06 2.04
C THR A 62 31.50 -15.08 1.75
N VAL A 63 30.87 -14.98 0.60
CA VAL A 63 29.82 -15.92 0.15
C VAL A 63 30.43 -17.32 -0.06
N GLN A 64 31.58 -17.42 -0.71
CA GLN A 64 32.25 -18.71 -0.89
C GLN A 64 32.68 -19.35 0.44
N THR A 65 33.14 -18.56 1.39
CA THR A 65 33.49 -19.05 2.73
C THR A 65 32.30 -19.65 3.47
N LEU A 66 31.11 -19.08 3.24
CA LEU A 66 29.88 -19.49 3.92
C LEU A 66 29.17 -20.67 3.26
N PHE A 67 29.09 -20.64 1.95
CA PHE A 67 28.26 -21.57 1.16
C PHE A 67 29.11 -22.64 0.45
N GLY A 68 30.42 -22.51 0.49
CA GLY A 68 31.36 -23.41 -0.18
C GLY A 68 31.74 -22.98 -1.61
N PRO A 69 32.77 -23.63 -2.19
CA PRO A 69 33.30 -23.25 -3.49
C PRO A 69 32.38 -23.57 -4.68
N GLU A 70 31.27 -24.28 -4.46
CA GLU A 70 30.33 -24.69 -5.51
C GLU A 70 29.36 -23.58 -5.93
N VAL A 71 29.40 -22.43 -5.23
CA VAL A 71 28.52 -21.30 -5.54
C VAL A 71 28.97 -20.65 -6.85
N LYS A 72 28.05 -20.56 -7.80
CA LYS A 72 28.34 -19.99 -9.12
C LYS A 72 28.51 -18.47 -9.02
N ASP A 73 29.58 -17.96 -9.60
CA ASP A 73 29.89 -16.53 -9.68
C ASP A 73 28.72 -15.69 -10.22
N GLN A 74 27.98 -16.24 -11.17
CA GLN A 74 26.82 -15.56 -11.77
C GLN A 74 25.65 -15.36 -10.80
N ASP A 75 25.44 -16.30 -9.89
CA ASP A 75 24.39 -16.21 -8.86
C ASP A 75 24.79 -15.18 -7.80
N VAL A 76 26.06 -15.14 -7.42
CA VAL A 76 26.62 -14.15 -6.49
C VAL A 76 26.58 -12.75 -7.08
N LYS A 77 26.92 -12.57 -8.36
CA LYS A 77 26.79 -11.28 -9.08
C LYS A 77 25.35 -10.79 -9.13
N THR A 78 24.42 -11.71 -9.37
CA THR A 78 23.00 -11.38 -9.41
C THR A 78 22.50 -10.94 -8.03
N PHE A 79 22.96 -11.60 -6.99
CA PHE A 79 22.61 -11.27 -5.61
C PHE A 79 23.26 -9.95 -5.16
N PHE A 80 24.52 -9.74 -5.46
CA PHE A 80 25.23 -8.50 -5.19
C PHE A 80 24.53 -7.28 -5.83
N ARG A 81 24.14 -7.39 -7.09
CA ARG A 81 23.40 -6.32 -7.80
C ARG A 81 21.99 -6.07 -7.26
N LYS A 82 21.41 -7.02 -6.56
CA LYS A 82 20.11 -6.83 -5.88
C LYS A 82 20.22 -6.04 -4.59
N ILE A 83 21.34 -6.15 -3.90
CA ILE A 83 21.60 -5.45 -2.65
C ILE A 83 22.13 -4.04 -2.92
N SER A 84 23.05 -3.92 -3.90
CA SER A 84 23.69 -2.65 -4.24
C SER A 84 22.72 -1.72 -4.95
N ASN A 85 22.48 -0.56 -4.35
CA ASN A 85 21.78 0.57 -4.96
C ASN A 85 22.74 1.57 -5.64
N ASN A 86 24.06 1.33 -5.51
CA ASN A 86 25.09 2.23 -6.01
C ASN A 86 25.52 1.85 -7.43
N PRO A 87 25.52 2.79 -8.42
CA PRO A 87 26.00 2.55 -9.77
C PRO A 87 27.47 2.14 -9.84
N ASP A 88 28.28 2.48 -8.84
CA ASP A 88 29.70 2.14 -8.78
C ASP A 88 29.99 0.71 -8.32
N GLY A 89 28.94 -0.09 -8.03
CA GLY A 89 29.06 -1.50 -7.72
C GLY A 89 29.67 -1.79 -6.35
N ARG A 90 29.56 -0.87 -5.39
CA ARG A 90 29.92 -1.08 -4.00
C ARG A 90 28.68 -1.20 -3.14
N ILE A 91 28.77 -1.93 -2.05
CA ILE A 91 27.67 -2.13 -1.09
C ILE A 91 28.12 -1.60 0.27
N GLU A 92 27.28 -0.73 0.86
CA GLU A 92 27.46 -0.36 2.26
C GLU A 92 26.98 -1.49 3.19
N TRP A 93 27.62 -1.65 4.33
CA TRP A 93 27.18 -2.65 5.32
C TRP A 93 25.74 -2.45 5.77
N CYS A 94 25.28 -1.22 5.85
CA CYS A 94 23.91 -0.90 6.19
C CYS A 94 22.89 -1.38 5.14
N GLU A 95 23.24 -1.42 3.85
CA GLU A 95 22.38 -1.95 2.79
C GLU A 95 22.22 -3.46 2.93
N ILE A 96 23.30 -4.18 3.23
CA ILE A 96 23.26 -5.63 3.51
C ILE A 96 22.39 -5.91 4.73
N PHE A 97 22.59 -5.19 5.83
CA PHE A 97 21.78 -5.37 7.02
C PHE A 97 20.32 -4.98 6.79
N GLY A 98 20.06 -3.88 6.07
CA GLY A 98 18.69 -3.46 5.70
C GLY A 98 17.97 -4.52 4.89
N TYR A 99 18.62 -5.09 3.90
CA TYR A 99 18.05 -6.16 3.08
C TYR A 99 17.67 -7.40 3.92
N PHE A 100 18.56 -7.86 4.80
CA PHE A 100 18.32 -9.04 5.62
C PHE A 100 17.36 -8.80 6.80
N ILE A 101 17.33 -7.61 7.38
CA ILE A 101 16.39 -7.28 8.44
C ILE A 101 14.97 -7.22 7.89
N VAL A 102 14.76 -6.57 6.75
CA VAL A 102 13.45 -6.48 6.10
C VAL A 102 12.95 -7.86 5.65
N GLU A 103 13.83 -8.70 5.11
CA GLU A 103 13.50 -10.09 4.76
C GLU A 103 13.31 -10.97 6.00
N GLY A 104 14.11 -10.80 7.04
CA GLY A 104 14.01 -11.55 8.30
C GLY A 104 12.72 -11.26 9.06
N ASP A 105 12.30 -10.01 9.15
CA ASP A 105 11.03 -9.61 9.78
C ASP A 105 9.83 -10.02 8.92
N ALA A 106 9.95 -9.97 7.60
CA ALA A 106 8.94 -10.49 6.68
C ALA A 106 8.78 -12.01 6.80
N LEU A 107 9.87 -12.76 6.94
CA LEU A 107 9.84 -14.20 7.17
C LEU A 107 9.30 -14.58 8.56
N ALA A 108 9.63 -13.82 9.60
CA ALA A 108 9.08 -14.04 10.94
C ALA A 108 7.58 -13.73 11.01
N ALA A 109 7.11 -12.70 10.31
CA ALA A 109 5.70 -12.39 10.18
C ALA A 109 4.94 -13.41 9.31
N GLN A 110 5.63 -14.07 8.36
CA GLN A 110 5.05 -15.10 7.48
C GLN A 110 4.93 -16.47 8.15
N LEU A 111 5.71 -16.75 9.18
CA LEU A 111 5.58 -18.01 9.94
C LEU A 111 4.29 -18.05 10.79
N ASP A 112 3.68 -16.91 11.07
CA ASP A 112 2.38 -16.80 11.75
C ASP A 112 1.18 -16.65 10.77
N GLU A 113 1.41 -16.36 9.50
CA GLU A 113 0.40 -16.34 8.45
C GLU A 113 0.76 -17.40 7.41
N GLU A 114 0.01 -18.47 7.36
CA GLU A 114 0.08 -19.57 6.38
C GLU A 114 -0.09 -19.10 4.93
N ASN A 115 0.61 -18.10 4.41
CA ASN A 115 0.41 -17.77 3.01
C ASN A 115 1.46 -16.89 2.34
N MET A 116 1.99 -17.46 1.30
CA MET A 116 2.50 -16.85 0.06
C MET A 116 3.78 -16.03 0.17
N VAL A 117 4.88 -16.75 0.10
CA VAL A 117 6.15 -16.20 -0.39
C VAL A 117 5.94 -15.78 -1.85
N PHE A 118 5.84 -14.46 -2.11
CA PHE A 118 6.04 -13.93 -3.44
C PHE A 118 7.52 -14.02 -3.79
N LEU A 119 7.92 -15.13 -4.39
CA LEU A 119 9.24 -15.20 -5.01
C LEU A 119 9.25 -14.21 -6.18
N VAL A 120 10.07 -13.18 -6.08
CA VAL A 120 10.29 -12.15 -7.12
C VAL A 120 10.67 -12.77 -8.48
N SER A 121 11.14 -14.03 -8.49
CA SER A 121 11.44 -14.81 -9.69
C SER A 121 10.22 -15.17 -10.55
N ARG A 122 9.01 -15.10 -10.03
CA ARG A 122 7.77 -15.25 -10.82
C ARG A 122 7.17 -13.89 -11.09
N ARG A 123 7.80 -13.08 -11.92
CA ARG A 123 7.13 -11.94 -12.55
C ARG A 123 5.99 -12.50 -13.40
N GLN A 124 4.80 -12.59 -12.86
CA GLN A 124 3.61 -12.70 -13.69
C GLN A 124 3.51 -11.37 -14.46
N GLN A 125 3.82 -11.43 -15.75
CA GLN A 125 3.47 -10.31 -16.62
C GLN A 125 1.95 -10.23 -16.62
N ILE A 126 1.39 -9.26 -15.91
CA ILE A 126 -0.02 -8.87 -16.05
C ILE A 126 -0.12 -8.11 -17.38
N THR A 127 -0.02 -8.86 -18.47
CA THR A 127 0.16 -8.28 -19.81
C THR A 127 -1.13 -7.80 -20.45
N LYS A 128 -2.31 -7.99 -19.83
CA LYS A 128 -3.59 -7.68 -20.50
C LYS A 128 -4.68 -7.11 -19.58
N ALA A 129 -4.34 -6.32 -18.60
CA ALA A 129 -5.34 -5.64 -17.77
C ALA A 129 -6.02 -4.43 -18.47
N GLY A 130 -6.01 -4.36 -19.78
CA GLY A 130 -6.66 -3.27 -20.52
C GLY A 130 -6.05 -1.88 -20.31
N VAL A 131 -5.02 -1.76 -19.50
CA VAL A 131 -4.33 -0.50 -19.23
C VAL A 131 -3.59 -0.07 -20.47
N LYS A 132 -3.99 1.04 -21.06
CA LYS A 132 -3.30 1.62 -22.22
C LYS A 132 -1.85 1.92 -21.83
N ARG A 133 -0.90 1.65 -22.72
CA ARG A 133 0.50 2.10 -22.60
C ARG A 133 0.51 3.56 -22.12
N ARG A 134 1.22 3.88 -21.03
CA ARG A 134 1.30 5.20 -20.37
C ARG A 134 0.09 5.59 -19.50
N ASP A 135 -0.73 4.65 -19.08
CA ASP A 135 -1.70 4.88 -18.01
C ASP A 135 -1.11 4.41 -16.68
N VAL A 136 -1.21 5.24 -15.64
CA VAL A 136 -0.58 5.02 -14.33
C VAL A 136 -1.63 4.53 -13.36
N ILE A 137 -1.34 3.47 -12.61
CA ILE A 137 -2.17 3.09 -11.46
C ILE A 137 -2.05 4.19 -10.41
N LYS A 138 -3.16 4.85 -10.12
CA LYS A 138 -3.23 5.98 -9.20
C LYS A 138 -3.53 5.53 -7.77
N CYS A 139 -4.39 4.53 -7.60
CA CYS A 139 -4.67 3.99 -6.28
C CYS A 139 -4.95 2.49 -6.31
N ILE A 140 -4.78 1.88 -5.16
CA ILE A 140 -5.02 0.46 -4.90
C ILE A 140 -5.80 0.36 -3.58
N ALA A 141 -6.94 -0.33 -3.62
CA ALA A 141 -7.74 -0.63 -2.44
C ALA A 141 -7.83 -2.14 -2.24
N LYS A 142 -7.39 -2.65 -1.09
CA LYS A 142 -7.53 -4.05 -0.73
C LYS A 142 -8.85 -4.26 0.01
N VAL A 143 -9.61 -5.27 -0.38
CA VAL A 143 -10.88 -5.67 0.24
C VAL A 143 -10.73 -7.05 0.86
N PRO A 144 -10.21 -7.14 2.11
CA PRO A 144 -9.85 -8.42 2.73
C PRO A 144 -11.03 -9.38 2.85
N GLN A 145 -12.23 -8.85 3.16
CA GLN A 145 -13.45 -9.66 3.35
C GLN A 145 -13.87 -10.43 2.09
N LEU A 146 -13.47 -9.97 0.92
CA LEU A 146 -13.83 -10.57 -0.37
C LEU A 146 -12.60 -11.13 -1.10
N ASP A 147 -11.44 -11.07 -0.49
CA ASP A 147 -10.16 -11.55 -1.02
C ASP A 147 -9.86 -11.02 -2.43
N PHE A 148 -10.15 -9.74 -2.65
CA PHE A 148 -9.79 -9.07 -3.89
C PHE A 148 -9.15 -7.69 -3.69
N THR A 149 -8.50 -7.22 -4.74
CA THR A 149 -7.86 -5.92 -4.81
C THR A 149 -8.45 -5.11 -5.95
N VAL A 150 -8.85 -3.88 -5.68
CA VAL A 150 -9.31 -2.91 -6.67
C VAL A 150 -8.14 -2.01 -7.03
N THR A 151 -7.92 -1.80 -8.31
CA THR A 151 -7.00 -0.76 -8.81
C THR A 151 -7.74 0.25 -9.64
N ALA A 152 -7.33 1.49 -9.55
CA ALA A 152 -7.80 2.55 -10.43
C ALA A 152 -6.62 3.22 -11.13
N SER A 153 -6.70 3.32 -12.45
CA SER A 153 -5.73 4.06 -13.24
C SER A 153 -6.09 5.54 -13.33
N GLN A 154 -5.12 6.37 -13.61
CA GLN A 154 -5.32 7.81 -13.77
C GLN A 154 -6.36 8.14 -14.84
N LYS A 155 -6.41 7.36 -15.92
CA LYS A 155 -7.32 7.57 -17.06
C LYS A 155 -8.67 6.86 -16.94
N GLY A 156 -9.00 6.34 -15.77
CA GLY A 156 -10.33 5.82 -15.47
C GLY A 156 -10.51 4.31 -15.63
N MET A 157 -9.46 3.54 -15.83
CA MET A 157 -9.58 2.08 -15.82
C MET A 157 -9.67 1.57 -14.39
N LEU A 158 -10.82 1.03 -14.00
CA LEU A 158 -11.02 0.30 -12.76
C LEU A 158 -10.87 -1.19 -13.02
N THR A 159 -10.09 -1.89 -12.21
CA THR A 159 -9.86 -3.33 -12.36
C THR A 159 -9.90 -4.01 -11.01
N ILE A 160 -10.58 -5.15 -10.94
CA ILE A 160 -10.61 -6.01 -9.76
C ILE A 160 -9.77 -7.24 -10.03
N PHE A 161 -8.87 -7.53 -9.12
CA PHE A 161 -8.00 -8.72 -9.10
C PHE A 161 -8.38 -9.61 -7.92
N ASN A 162 -8.31 -10.92 -8.11
CA ASN A 162 -8.39 -11.87 -7.00
C ASN A 162 -7.04 -11.96 -6.25
N SER A 163 -6.99 -12.78 -5.19
CA SER A 163 -5.77 -13.06 -4.41
C SER A 163 -4.60 -13.60 -5.24
N GLN A 164 -4.89 -14.29 -6.36
CA GLN A 164 -3.89 -14.78 -7.30
C GLN A 164 -3.46 -13.73 -8.34
N MET A 165 -3.85 -12.47 -8.17
CA MET A 165 -3.60 -11.36 -9.10
C MET A 165 -4.16 -11.60 -10.53
N ARG A 166 -5.22 -12.42 -10.64
CA ARG A 166 -5.96 -12.56 -11.89
C ARG A 166 -7.07 -11.54 -11.97
N VAL A 167 -7.25 -10.95 -13.14
CA VAL A 167 -8.34 -10.00 -13.41
C VAL A 167 -9.68 -10.72 -13.32
N LEU A 168 -10.56 -10.28 -12.44
CA LEU A 168 -11.93 -10.73 -12.32
C LEU A 168 -12.85 -9.95 -13.25
N THR A 169 -12.76 -8.64 -13.21
CA THR A 169 -13.54 -7.73 -14.04
C THR A 169 -12.87 -6.39 -14.16
N SER A 170 -13.22 -5.63 -15.18
CA SER A 170 -12.74 -4.27 -15.38
C SER A 170 -13.78 -3.41 -16.06
N THR A 171 -13.75 -2.11 -15.80
CA THR A 171 -14.55 -1.10 -16.50
C THR A 171 -13.70 0.13 -16.75
N ASN A 172 -14.08 0.92 -17.77
CA ASN A 172 -13.44 2.21 -18.00
C ASN A 172 -14.48 3.30 -17.70
N ILE A 173 -14.18 4.14 -16.72
CA ILE A 173 -15.00 5.32 -16.44
C ILE A 173 -14.82 6.27 -17.61
N ALA A 174 -15.89 6.51 -18.36
CA ALA A 174 -15.89 7.33 -19.57
C ALA A 174 -15.86 8.84 -19.28
N ASP A 175 -15.25 9.25 -18.20
CA ASP A 175 -15.05 10.66 -17.86
C ASP A 175 -13.67 11.13 -18.34
N SER A 176 -13.58 12.36 -18.82
CA SER A 176 -12.33 13.01 -19.23
C SER A 176 -11.45 13.40 -18.05
N SER A 177 -11.99 13.35 -16.83
CA SER A 177 -11.29 13.72 -15.58
C SER A 177 -10.40 12.60 -15.08
N TRP A 178 -9.30 12.96 -14.43
CA TRP A 178 -8.39 11.99 -13.83
C TRP A 178 -8.99 11.38 -12.56
N VAL A 179 -8.81 10.07 -12.41
CA VAL A 179 -9.12 9.39 -11.15
C VAL A 179 -8.08 9.75 -10.11
N THR A 180 -8.53 10.18 -8.94
CA THR A 180 -7.69 10.60 -7.82
C THR A 180 -7.70 9.60 -6.68
N GLY A 181 -8.74 8.75 -6.57
CA GLY A 181 -8.81 7.72 -5.56
C GLY A 181 -9.86 6.65 -5.84
N CYS A 182 -9.76 5.50 -5.17
CA CYS A 182 -10.80 4.47 -5.15
C CYS A 182 -10.84 3.74 -3.82
N ASP A 183 -12.01 3.19 -3.48
CA ASP A 183 -12.21 2.34 -2.31
C ASP A 183 -13.44 1.44 -2.50
N TYR A 184 -13.81 0.67 -1.49
CA TYR A 184 -14.92 -0.28 -1.54
C TYR A 184 -16.02 0.05 -0.52
N LEU A 185 -17.25 0.10 -1.00
CA LEU A 185 -18.47 0.33 -0.20
C LEU A 185 -18.99 -1.02 0.30
N THR A 186 -18.88 -1.25 1.60
CA THR A 186 -19.17 -2.58 2.21
C THR A 186 -20.66 -2.91 2.22
N GLN A 187 -21.52 -1.94 2.48
CA GLN A 187 -22.97 -2.13 2.55
C GLN A 187 -23.60 -2.24 1.16
N LEU A 188 -23.23 -1.34 0.27
CA LEU A 188 -23.68 -1.37 -1.14
C LEU A 188 -23.02 -2.48 -1.96
N LYS A 189 -21.92 -3.05 -1.48
CA LYS A 189 -21.10 -4.06 -2.19
C LYS A 189 -20.70 -3.58 -3.58
N ARG A 190 -20.19 -2.33 -3.65
CA ARG A 190 -19.78 -1.63 -4.86
C ARG A 190 -18.43 -0.99 -4.69
N VAL A 191 -17.81 -0.65 -5.81
CA VAL A 191 -16.57 0.14 -5.82
C VAL A 191 -16.93 1.61 -5.93
N VAL A 192 -16.32 2.44 -5.10
CA VAL A 192 -16.32 3.89 -5.26
C VAL A 192 -15.00 4.34 -5.88
N ALA A 193 -15.07 5.21 -6.86
CA ALA A 193 -13.93 5.93 -7.39
C ALA A 193 -14.25 7.42 -7.42
N VAL A 194 -13.26 8.25 -7.14
CA VAL A 194 -13.39 9.69 -7.24
C VAL A 194 -12.49 10.21 -8.35
N THR A 195 -13.03 11.13 -9.09
CA THR A 195 -12.30 11.95 -10.05
C THR A 195 -12.20 13.37 -9.51
N GLU A 196 -11.57 14.26 -10.27
CA GLU A 196 -11.43 15.66 -9.85
C GLU A 196 -12.78 16.32 -9.49
N ARG A 197 -13.89 15.94 -10.17
CA ARG A 197 -15.17 16.61 -10.01
C ARG A 197 -16.38 15.68 -9.88
N THR A 198 -16.17 14.39 -9.78
CA THR A 198 -17.24 13.40 -9.72
C THR A 198 -16.95 12.29 -8.74
N VAL A 199 -18.02 11.72 -8.18
CA VAL A 199 -17.97 10.45 -7.45
C VAL A 199 -18.63 9.40 -8.33
N VAL A 200 -17.95 8.29 -8.59
CA VAL A 200 -18.43 7.19 -9.42
C VAL A 200 -18.65 5.97 -8.54
N ILE A 201 -19.85 5.40 -8.60
CA ILE A 201 -20.19 4.16 -7.91
C ILE A 201 -20.34 3.06 -8.98
N TRP A 202 -19.44 2.08 -8.96
CA TRP A 202 -19.42 0.98 -9.92
C TRP A 202 -20.01 -0.30 -9.33
N ASP A 203 -21.04 -0.82 -9.98
CA ASP A 203 -21.59 -2.16 -9.73
C ASP A 203 -20.80 -3.21 -10.54
N TYR A 204 -19.72 -3.68 -9.97
CA TYR A 204 -18.81 -4.63 -10.64
C TYR A 204 -19.41 -6.02 -10.88
N LYS A 205 -20.56 -6.33 -10.25
CA LYS A 205 -21.27 -7.61 -10.45
C LYS A 205 -22.20 -7.57 -11.64
N SER A 206 -22.65 -6.39 -12.04
CA SER A 206 -23.51 -6.21 -13.21
C SER A 206 -22.67 -6.32 -14.48
N GLN A 207 -23.17 -7.09 -15.43
CA GLN A 207 -22.60 -7.16 -16.77
C GLN A 207 -22.99 -5.91 -17.57
N GLY A 208 -22.11 -5.45 -18.44
CA GLY A 208 -22.38 -4.34 -19.34
C GLY A 208 -21.25 -3.31 -19.37
N SER A 209 -21.50 -2.22 -20.08
CA SER A 209 -20.56 -1.10 -20.17
C SER A 209 -20.63 -0.22 -18.92
N CYS A 210 -19.73 0.74 -18.81
CA CYS A 210 -19.79 1.76 -17.74
C CYS A 210 -21.13 2.52 -17.73
N GLN A 211 -21.77 2.68 -18.88
CA GLN A 211 -23.09 3.31 -18.98
C GLN A 211 -24.20 2.52 -18.28
N ASP A 212 -24.03 1.20 -18.17
CA ASP A 212 -25.03 0.31 -17.60
C ASP A 212 -24.81 0.05 -16.11
N ASN A 213 -23.55 0.07 -15.67
CA ASN A 213 -23.14 -0.40 -14.35
C ASN A 213 -22.48 0.67 -13.46
N CYS A 214 -22.40 1.92 -13.91
CA CYS A 214 -21.87 3.04 -13.12
C CYS A 214 -22.91 4.11 -12.86
N PHE A 215 -22.90 4.63 -11.64
CA PHE A 215 -23.60 5.85 -11.25
C PHE A 215 -22.59 6.97 -11.09
N ILE A 216 -22.83 8.11 -11.74
CA ILE A 216 -21.95 9.27 -11.67
C ILE A 216 -22.67 10.37 -10.88
N ILE A 217 -22.10 10.73 -9.73
CA ILE A 217 -22.60 11.78 -8.85
C ILE A 217 -21.81 13.04 -9.13
N LYS A 218 -22.50 14.10 -9.56
CA LYS A 218 -21.91 15.42 -9.90
C LYS A 218 -22.93 16.55 -9.83
N PRO A 219 -22.51 17.83 -9.80
CA PRO A 219 -21.12 18.30 -9.70
C PRO A 219 -20.60 18.24 -8.26
N MET A 220 -19.30 18.07 -8.09
CA MET A 220 -18.61 18.34 -6.84
C MET A 220 -18.08 19.78 -6.87
N GLU A 221 -18.14 20.47 -5.72
CA GLU A 221 -17.78 21.89 -5.63
C GLU A 221 -16.28 22.12 -5.80
N HIS A 222 -15.46 21.27 -5.17
CA HIS A 222 -14.01 21.31 -5.18
C HIS A 222 -13.41 20.11 -5.90
N CYS A 223 -12.13 20.19 -6.25
CA CYS A 223 -11.39 19.10 -6.82
C CYS A 223 -11.13 18.04 -5.75
N LEU A 224 -11.66 16.83 -5.94
CA LEU A 224 -11.44 15.72 -5.01
C LEU A 224 -10.04 15.13 -5.23
N LEU A 225 -9.28 14.98 -4.16
CA LEU A 225 -7.88 14.54 -4.21
C LEU A 225 -7.67 13.13 -3.65
N CYS A 226 -8.52 12.71 -2.70
CA CYS A 226 -8.43 11.41 -2.06
C CYS A 226 -9.79 10.94 -1.55
N VAL A 227 -9.91 9.63 -1.30
CA VAL A 227 -11.13 8.99 -0.80
C VAL A 227 -10.80 7.85 0.14
N CYS A 228 -11.66 7.61 1.11
CA CYS A 228 -11.65 6.45 1.98
C CYS A 228 -13.09 6.14 2.42
N THR A 229 -13.45 4.87 2.49
CA THR A 229 -14.74 4.44 3.05
C THR A 229 -14.65 4.25 4.56
N VAL A 230 -15.78 4.49 5.24
CA VAL A 230 -15.91 4.31 6.68
C VAL A 230 -16.52 2.94 6.96
N ASN A 231 -15.78 2.04 7.58
CA ASN A 231 -16.23 0.71 7.94
C ASN A 231 -16.52 0.65 9.46
N LEU A 232 -17.79 0.86 9.84
CA LEU A 232 -18.26 0.81 11.23
C LEU A 232 -18.93 -0.54 11.61
N GLY A 233 -18.78 -1.56 10.75
CA GLY A 233 -19.46 -2.85 10.90
C GLY A 233 -20.84 -2.93 10.24
N ASP A 234 -21.46 -4.11 10.28
CA ASP A 234 -22.62 -4.47 9.45
C ASP A 234 -23.98 -3.88 9.89
N GLN A 235 -24.01 -2.97 10.85
CA GLN A 235 -25.27 -2.53 11.47
C GLN A 235 -25.98 -1.37 10.77
N LEU A 236 -25.36 -0.74 9.79
CA LEU A 236 -25.90 0.44 9.12
C LEU A 236 -26.24 0.15 7.65
N ALA A 237 -27.46 0.46 7.22
CA ALA A 237 -27.88 0.32 5.82
C ALA A 237 -27.33 1.45 4.92
N LYS A 238 -26.18 2.04 5.28
CA LYS A 238 -25.54 3.15 4.60
C LYS A 238 -24.04 2.95 4.54
N ASP A 239 -23.41 3.50 3.52
CA ASP A 239 -21.95 3.67 3.45
C ASP A 239 -21.62 5.17 3.58
N ASP A 240 -20.67 5.46 4.45
CA ASP A 240 -20.11 6.80 4.61
C ASP A 240 -18.75 6.86 3.91
N ILE A 241 -18.54 7.93 3.14
CA ILE A 241 -17.36 8.15 2.30
C ILE A 241 -16.67 9.42 2.77
N LEU A 242 -15.43 9.31 3.17
CA LEU A 242 -14.56 10.45 3.47
C LEU A 242 -13.81 10.86 2.22
N MET A 243 -13.84 12.13 1.87
CA MET A 243 -13.12 12.69 0.72
C MET A 243 -12.39 13.95 1.13
N GLY A 244 -11.15 14.10 0.65
CA GLY A 244 -10.39 15.32 0.78
C GLY A 244 -10.36 16.11 -0.53
N ASP A 245 -10.37 17.44 -0.44
CA ASP A 245 -10.40 18.30 -1.62
C ASP A 245 -9.27 19.35 -1.63
N ASP A 246 -9.17 20.09 -2.73
CA ASP A 246 -8.19 21.15 -2.97
C ASP A 246 -8.45 22.45 -2.19
N GLY A 247 -9.63 22.57 -1.58
CA GLY A 247 -9.99 23.69 -0.70
C GLY A 247 -9.62 23.47 0.78
N GLY A 248 -8.97 22.35 1.12
CA GLY A 248 -8.64 21.99 2.50
C GLY A 248 -9.81 21.39 3.28
N HIS A 249 -10.87 20.96 2.58
CA HIS A 249 -12.04 20.40 3.24
C HIS A 249 -11.96 18.87 3.31
N VAL A 250 -12.47 18.36 4.42
CA VAL A 250 -12.86 16.95 4.54
C VAL A 250 -14.37 16.88 4.40
N ASN A 251 -14.81 16.06 3.45
CA ASN A 251 -16.21 15.83 3.12
C ASN A 251 -16.62 14.45 3.66
N LEU A 252 -17.68 14.38 4.46
CA LEU A 252 -18.34 13.14 4.85
C LEU A 252 -19.61 12.99 4.03
N PHE A 253 -19.57 12.09 3.05
CA PHE A 253 -20.61 11.88 2.06
C PHE A 253 -21.29 10.54 2.30
N THR A 254 -22.61 10.56 2.52
CA THR A 254 -23.41 9.37 2.85
C THR A 254 -24.16 8.88 1.64
N VAL A 255 -24.10 7.58 1.37
CA VAL A 255 -24.83 6.91 0.28
C VAL A 255 -25.60 5.70 0.82
N THR A 256 -26.80 5.48 0.28
CA THR A 256 -27.68 4.38 0.61
C THR A 256 -28.17 3.64 -0.62
N SER A 257 -28.74 2.45 -0.46
CA SER A 257 -29.34 1.70 -1.59
C SER A 257 -30.52 2.43 -2.23
N ASP A 258 -31.22 3.27 -1.48
CA ASP A 258 -32.38 3.99 -1.94
C ASP A 258 -32.01 5.11 -2.91
N ASP A 259 -30.83 5.74 -2.71
CA ASP A 259 -30.31 6.78 -3.58
C ASP A 259 -30.11 6.31 -5.03
N PHE A 260 -29.91 5.02 -5.23
CA PHE A 260 -29.67 4.40 -6.54
C PHE A 260 -30.90 3.69 -7.11
N GLY A 261 -32.04 3.72 -6.44
CA GLY A 261 -33.27 3.07 -6.88
C GLY A 261 -33.18 1.54 -6.99
N LEU A 262 -32.28 0.93 -6.22
CA LEU A 262 -31.95 -0.50 -6.33
C LEU A 262 -33.08 -1.43 -5.90
N LYS A 263 -34.07 -0.93 -5.15
CA LYS A 263 -35.21 -1.70 -4.66
C LYS A 263 -36.37 -1.79 -5.69
N GLN A 264 -36.35 -1.04 -6.80
CA GLN A 264 -37.54 -0.85 -7.64
C GLN A 264 -37.44 -1.29 -9.09
N SER A 265 -36.36 -1.82 -9.65
CA SER A 265 -36.32 -2.03 -11.09
C SER A 265 -36.13 -3.48 -11.54
N LYS A 266 -37.25 -4.15 -11.83
CA LYS A 266 -37.32 -5.26 -12.80
C LYS A 266 -37.53 -4.78 -14.27
N ALA A 267 -37.57 -3.49 -14.52
CA ALA A 267 -37.75 -2.95 -15.87
C ALA A 267 -36.40 -2.74 -16.55
N LYS A 268 -36.18 -3.36 -17.70
CA LYS A 268 -35.03 -3.11 -18.59
C LYS A 268 -35.03 -1.62 -18.97
N LYS A 269 -34.20 -0.81 -18.28
CA LYS A 269 -33.92 0.56 -18.72
C LYS A 269 -32.96 0.54 -19.88
N LYS A 270 -33.19 1.39 -20.87
CA LYS A 270 -32.26 1.64 -21.97
C LYS A 270 -30.89 2.03 -21.36
N SER A 271 -29.81 1.51 -21.95
CA SER A 271 -28.43 1.86 -21.67
C SER A 271 -28.25 3.39 -21.74
N GLN A 272 -28.28 4.03 -20.61
CA GLN A 272 -28.06 5.47 -20.46
C GLN A 272 -27.25 5.71 -19.18
N LEU A 273 -26.19 6.50 -19.31
CA LEU A 273 -25.35 6.90 -18.20
C LEU A 273 -26.19 7.49 -17.06
N GLN A 274 -26.10 6.88 -15.87
CA GLN A 274 -26.90 7.29 -14.72
C GLN A 274 -26.17 8.41 -13.97
N VAL A 275 -26.58 9.65 -14.26
CA VAL A 275 -26.04 10.85 -13.60
C VAL A 275 -26.97 11.27 -12.48
N LEU A 276 -26.43 11.43 -11.28
CA LEU A 276 -27.13 11.83 -10.07
C LEU A 276 -26.64 13.21 -9.59
N ASP A 277 -27.55 14.04 -9.12
CA ASP A 277 -27.19 15.34 -8.55
C ASP A 277 -26.62 15.16 -7.14
N SER A 278 -25.39 15.63 -6.91
CA SER A 278 -24.69 15.53 -5.62
C SER A 278 -25.45 16.23 -4.47
N ARG A 279 -26.26 17.24 -4.76
CA ARG A 279 -27.07 17.99 -3.77
C ARG A 279 -28.17 17.15 -3.12
N LYS A 280 -28.52 16.00 -3.71
CA LYS A 280 -29.53 15.08 -3.14
C LYS A 280 -28.96 14.18 -2.06
N PHE A 281 -27.64 14.15 -1.91
CA PHE A 281 -26.96 13.32 -0.94
C PHE A 281 -26.62 14.10 0.33
N LYS A 282 -26.60 13.43 1.46
CA LYS A 282 -26.10 14.01 2.70
C LYS A 282 -24.58 14.20 2.57
N ASN A 283 -24.14 15.45 2.61
CA ASN A 283 -22.72 15.81 2.58
C ASN A 283 -22.43 16.81 3.70
N ILE A 284 -21.52 16.43 4.61
CA ILE A 284 -21.00 17.29 5.66
C ILE A 284 -19.60 17.69 5.25
N LYS A 285 -19.40 18.97 4.96
CA LYS A 285 -18.16 19.52 4.47
C LYS A 285 -17.57 20.46 5.52
N ARG A 286 -16.31 20.21 5.91
CA ARG A 286 -15.61 21.07 6.87
C ARG A 286 -14.20 21.39 6.38
N LYS A 287 -13.82 22.65 6.50
CA LYS A 287 -12.44 23.10 6.28
C LYS A 287 -11.62 22.73 7.51
N LEU A 288 -10.71 21.78 7.38
CA LEU A 288 -9.83 21.30 8.43
C LEU A 288 -8.35 21.63 8.17
N HIS A 289 -8.02 22.03 6.94
CA HIS A 289 -6.67 22.37 6.52
C HIS A 289 -6.71 23.66 5.70
N ASP A 290 -5.60 24.38 5.66
CA ASP A 290 -5.48 25.60 4.85
C ASP A 290 -4.99 25.33 3.43
N ASP A 291 -4.45 24.14 3.18
CA ASP A 291 -4.00 23.65 1.87
C ASP A 291 -4.67 22.31 1.52
N TRP A 292 -4.35 21.76 0.39
CA TRP A 292 -4.91 20.53 -0.18
C TRP A 292 -4.93 19.36 0.81
N VAL A 293 -6.04 18.68 0.94
CA VAL A 293 -6.12 17.43 1.69
C VAL A 293 -5.61 16.29 0.81
N VAL A 294 -4.36 15.91 1.03
CA VAL A 294 -3.67 14.93 0.18
C VAL A 294 -3.99 13.48 0.52
N LYS A 295 -4.42 13.23 1.75
CA LYS A 295 -4.86 11.90 2.18
C LYS A 295 -5.90 11.97 3.29
N VAL A 296 -6.90 11.13 3.19
CA VAL A 296 -7.88 10.84 4.23
C VAL A 296 -7.94 9.33 4.46
N LYS A 297 -8.11 8.89 5.70
CA LYS A 297 -8.24 7.47 6.05
C LYS A 297 -9.08 7.31 7.31
N PHE A 298 -9.99 6.33 7.31
CA PHE A 298 -10.65 5.87 8.51
C PHE A 298 -9.84 4.74 9.17
N ILE A 299 -9.58 4.87 10.47
CA ILE A 299 -8.83 3.91 11.28
C ILE A 299 -9.82 3.19 12.19
N SER A 300 -10.32 2.04 11.74
CA SER A 300 -11.37 1.29 12.44
C SER A 300 -10.98 0.90 13.86
N ALA A 301 -9.71 0.57 14.09
CA ALA A 301 -9.21 0.20 15.43
C ALA A 301 -9.30 1.35 16.45
N LEU A 302 -9.28 2.60 16.00
CA LEU A 302 -9.40 3.79 16.85
C LEU A 302 -10.79 4.43 16.75
N ASN A 303 -11.64 3.94 15.86
CA ASN A 303 -12.91 4.55 15.48
C ASN A 303 -12.76 6.05 15.14
N CYS A 304 -11.65 6.40 14.48
CA CYS A 304 -11.29 7.77 14.14
C CYS A 304 -10.99 7.90 12.65
N PHE A 305 -11.17 9.10 12.12
CA PHE A 305 -10.62 9.47 10.83
C PHE A 305 -9.31 10.25 11.00
N GLY A 306 -8.42 10.09 10.04
CA GLY A 306 -7.25 10.94 9.90
C GLY A 306 -7.28 11.64 8.56
N SER A 307 -6.84 12.90 8.51
CA SER A 307 -6.60 13.66 7.29
C SER A 307 -5.28 14.40 7.37
N CYS A 308 -4.62 14.61 6.24
CA CYS A 308 -3.36 15.32 6.21
C CYS A 308 -3.23 16.25 5.00
N SER A 309 -2.43 17.28 5.21
CA SER A 309 -2.14 18.34 4.26
C SER A 309 -0.67 18.75 4.31
N LEU A 310 -0.20 19.40 3.26
CA LEU A 310 1.13 20.01 3.20
C LEU A 310 1.19 21.35 3.98
N ASP A 311 0.07 21.82 4.50
CA ASP A 311 0.01 22.95 5.41
C ASP A 311 0.85 22.69 6.67
N SER A 312 1.64 23.68 7.09
CA SER A 312 2.52 23.59 8.26
C SER A 312 1.82 23.83 9.59
N VAL A 313 0.64 24.41 9.58
CA VAL A 313 -0.13 24.75 10.80
C VAL A 313 -1.17 23.66 11.07
N HIS A 314 -2.04 23.39 10.12
CA HIS A 314 -3.08 22.36 10.17
C HIS A 314 -2.66 21.13 9.37
N SER A 315 -1.50 20.55 9.73
CA SER A 315 -0.85 19.51 8.93
C SER A 315 -1.54 18.15 9.01
N PHE A 316 -2.03 17.79 10.19
CA PHE A 316 -2.62 16.50 10.45
C PHE A 316 -3.79 16.62 11.44
N VAL A 317 -4.91 16.02 11.12
CA VAL A 317 -6.10 15.91 11.96
C VAL A 317 -6.37 14.44 12.26
N LEU A 318 -6.70 14.14 13.53
CA LEU A 318 -7.10 12.80 13.97
C LEU A 318 -8.24 12.94 14.97
N ASP A 319 -9.46 12.57 14.58
CA ASP A 319 -10.61 12.64 15.47
C ASP A 319 -11.73 11.66 15.09
N ASP A 320 -12.77 11.57 15.92
CA ASP A 320 -13.95 10.77 15.60
C ASP A 320 -14.88 11.46 14.60
N LEU A 321 -15.67 10.66 13.90
CA LEU A 321 -16.62 11.17 12.89
C LEU A 321 -17.72 12.05 13.48
N LYS A 322 -18.11 11.81 14.73
CA LYS A 322 -19.17 12.58 15.38
C LYS A 322 -18.76 14.05 15.55
N ARG A 323 -17.48 14.29 15.89
CA ARG A 323 -16.96 15.65 15.95
C ARG A 323 -16.95 16.35 14.59
N LEU A 324 -16.70 15.59 13.52
CA LEU A 324 -16.82 16.09 12.16
C LEU A 324 -18.29 16.43 11.83
N GLU A 325 -19.23 15.54 12.16
CA GLU A 325 -20.68 15.73 11.93
C GLU A 325 -21.26 16.90 12.71
N ASP A 326 -20.95 16.98 14.01
CA ASP A 326 -21.48 18.00 14.92
C ASP A 326 -20.74 19.34 14.82
N SER A 327 -19.81 19.49 13.90
CA SER A 327 -18.98 20.69 13.72
C SER A 327 -18.20 21.12 14.97
N LEU A 328 -17.84 20.17 15.82
CA LEU A 328 -17.05 20.42 17.02
C LEU A 328 -15.57 20.61 16.67
N PRO A 329 -14.79 21.31 17.50
CA PRO A 329 -13.33 21.42 17.31
C PRO A 329 -12.69 20.04 17.24
N VAL A 330 -11.81 19.81 16.24
CA VAL A 330 -11.10 18.56 16.03
C VAL A 330 -9.69 18.63 16.61
N ARG A 331 -9.10 17.47 16.86
CA ARG A 331 -7.69 17.39 17.31
C ARG A 331 -6.76 17.57 16.12
N GLU A 332 -5.96 18.59 16.18
CA GLU A 332 -5.03 19.02 15.13
C GLU A 332 -3.58 18.92 15.60
N PHE A 333 -2.71 18.64 14.66
CA PHE A 333 -1.27 18.53 14.90
C PHE A 333 -0.53 19.33 13.83
N SER A 334 0.33 20.24 14.29
CA SER A 334 1.21 21.01 13.41
C SER A 334 2.52 20.26 13.21
N VAL A 335 2.86 20.03 11.96
CA VAL A 335 4.13 19.38 11.57
C VAL A 335 4.87 20.31 10.62
N PRO A 336 6.08 20.77 10.94
CA PRO A 336 6.85 21.60 10.02
C PRO A 336 6.96 20.97 8.64
N ARG A 337 6.69 21.74 7.58
CA ARG A 337 6.61 21.31 6.17
C ARG A 337 5.43 20.42 5.80
N GLY A 338 4.45 20.24 6.70
CA GLY A 338 3.22 19.49 6.42
C GLY A 338 3.38 17.97 6.46
N VAL A 339 2.29 17.27 6.16
CA VAL A 339 2.22 15.81 6.14
C VAL A 339 1.68 15.34 4.79
N ASN A 340 2.43 14.48 4.10
CA ASN A 340 2.08 13.90 2.80
C ASN A 340 1.35 12.56 2.92
N ALA A 341 1.70 11.80 3.95
CA ALA A 341 1.18 10.46 4.15
C ALA A 341 1.16 10.12 5.64
N PHE A 342 0.27 9.25 6.02
CA PHE A 342 0.24 8.67 7.36
C PHE A 342 -0.26 7.23 7.32
N THR A 343 0.09 6.48 8.34
CA THR A 343 -0.42 5.13 8.57
C THR A 343 -0.50 4.84 10.06
N TYR A 344 -1.39 3.91 10.42
CA TYR A 344 -1.53 3.43 11.79
C TYR A 344 -0.95 2.03 11.90
N CYS A 345 -0.10 1.83 12.90
CA CYS A 345 0.45 0.54 13.28
C CYS A 345 -0.29 0.01 14.52
N GLY A 346 -1.24 -0.93 14.30
CA GLY A 346 -2.07 -1.47 15.37
C GLY A 346 -1.27 -2.22 16.45
N LYS A 347 -0.22 -2.94 16.07
CA LYS A 347 0.62 -3.69 17.02
C LYS A 347 1.34 -2.76 18.02
N ALA A 348 1.80 -1.62 17.57
CA ALA A 348 2.51 -0.64 18.39
C ALA A 348 1.61 0.48 18.93
N ASN A 349 0.35 0.54 18.47
CA ASN A 349 -0.60 1.62 18.77
C ASN A 349 -0.05 3.01 18.50
N ILE A 350 0.64 3.17 17.36
CA ILE A 350 1.25 4.43 16.94
C ILE A 350 0.75 4.85 15.56
N ILE A 351 0.75 6.15 15.32
CA ILE A 351 0.57 6.73 13.99
C ILE A 351 1.91 7.22 13.51
N VAL A 352 2.26 6.84 12.30
CA VAL A 352 3.47 7.30 11.62
C VAL A 352 3.05 8.29 10.55
N THR A 353 3.65 9.46 10.53
CA THR A 353 3.44 10.50 9.52
C THR A 353 4.72 10.71 8.72
N GLY A 354 4.57 10.95 7.42
CA GLY A 354 5.66 11.32 6.52
C GLY A 354 5.36 12.67 5.87
N GLY A 355 6.34 13.56 5.87
CA GLY A 355 6.31 14.89 5.25
C GLY A 355 7.43 15.05 4.22
N LYS A 356 7.64 16.30 3.77
CA LYS A 356 8.79 16.66 2.92
C LYS A 356 10.02 16.98 3.76
#